data_38bd7a7ad3147504ab4bd411baed1245
#
_entry.id   38bd7a7ad3147504ab4bd411baed1245
#
_cell.length_a   1.000
_cell.length_b   1.000
_cell.length_c   1.000
_cell.angle_alpha   90.00
_cell.angle_beta   90.00
_cell.angle_gamma   90.00
#
_symmetry.space_group_name_H-M   'P 1'
#
loop_
_entity.id
_entity.type
_entity.pdbx_description
1 polymer ?
#
loop_
_entity_poly.entity_id
_entity_poly.type
_entity_poly.pdbx_seq_one_letter_code
_entity_poly.pdbx_strand_id
1 'polypeptide(L)'
;EWVHVQLHQQKGMISLSPPTICNSAVKLNTEAFAKGLLANNVLMTGSRGTGKSSIVKACLNEYHHLGLRVIELEKKYLEDLPKIINLLQDRTERFIIFCDDLAFEAGDSSYATLKTVLDGSLASSSDNTLIYATSNRKHMVAEYNKDNTELNVGENGELRPGDSIEQKISLADRFGLQINFYGFSQQEYLKTVQYWLNEYKWQQRETWETIQLKAIQYATQQGNRSGRIANQFAKMIVGQEMLSAADLTV
;
A
#
# COMPACT_ATOMS: atom_id res chain seq x y z
N GLU A 1 26.82 -12.88 2.49
CA GLU A 1 25.69 -12.57 3.40
C GLU A 1 24.41 -12.48 2.54
N TRP A 2 23.46 -13.39 2.80
CA TRP A 2 22.24 -13.47 2.01
C TRP A 2 21.23 -12.44 2.50
N VAL A 3 20.85 -11.50 1.61
CA VAL A 3 19.72 -10.61 1.85
C VAL A 3 18.46 -11.50 1.88
N HIS A 4 17.67 -11.43 2.95
CA HIS A 4 16.42 -12.17 3.06
C HIS A 4 15.39 -11.56 2.09
N VAL A 5 15.36 -12.06 0.87
CA VAL A 5 14.39 -11.69 -0.16
C VAL A 5 13.21 -12.65 -0.04
N GLN A 6 12.07 -12.19 0.47
CA GLN A 6 10.85 -12.98 0.42
C GLN A 6 10.21 -12.88 -0.97
N LEU A 7 10.42 -13.89 -1.79
CA LEU A 7 9.67 -14.09 -3.04
C LEU A 7 8.26 -14.56 -2.69
N HIS A 8 7.28 -13.68 -2.79
CA HIS A 8 5.89 -14.05 -2.61
C HIS A 8 5.35 -14.73 -3.87
N GLN A 9 5.30 -16.08 -3.84
CA GLN A 9 4.39 -16.84 -4.67
C GLN A 9 3.13 -17.12 -3.84
N GLN A 10 2.10 -16.30 -3.92
CA GLN A 10 0.82 -16.62 -3.33
C GLN A 10 -0.12 -17.19 -4.39
N LYS A 11 -0.38 -18.51 -4.30
CA LYS A 11 -1.60 -19.12 -4.85
C LYS A 11 -2.74 -18.79 -3.89
N GLY A 12 -3.56 -17.82 -4.26
CA GLY A 12 -4.78 -17.48 -3.51
C GLY A 12 -5.41 -16.24 -4.12
N MET A 13 -6.67 -16.34 -4.50
CA MET A 13 -7.45 -15.24 -5.04
C MET A 13 -7.61 -14.16 -3.97
N ILE A 14 -6.78 -13.12 -4.00
CA ILE A 14 -7.08 -11.87 -3.27
C ILE A 14 -7.97 -11.07 -4.19
N SER A 15 -9.29 -11.25 -4.03
CA SER A 15 -10.26 -10.38 -4.65
C SER A 15 -10.15 -8.99 -4.01
N LEU A 16 -10.03 -7.98 -4.84
CA LEU A 16 -9.94 -6.59 -4.39
C LEU A 16 -11.30 -6.12 -3.91
N SER A 17 -11.33 -5.38 -2.80
CA SER A 17 -12.45 -4.49 -2.46
C SER A 17 -12.88 -3.68 -3.69
N PRO A 18 -14.14 -3.20 -3.74
CA PRO A 18 -14.69 -2.55 -4.92
C PRO A 18 -13.72 -1.52 -5.51
N PRO A 19 -13.59 -1.46 -6.84
CA PRO A 19 -12.58 -0.67 -7.52
C PRO A 19 -12.78 0.82 -7.23
N THR A 20 -11.88 1.40 -6.47
CA THR A 20 -11.70 2.85 -6.43
C THR A 20 -10.85 3.27 -7.63
N ILE A 21 -10.97 4.52 -8.07
CA ILE A 21 -10.15 5.11 -9.16
C ILE A 21 -8.65 4.88 -8.91
N CYS A 22 -8.23 4.91 -7.64
CA CYS A 22 -6.86 4.63 -7.21
C CYS A 22 -6.39 3.22 -7.60
N ASN A 23 -7.26 2.21 -7.49
CA ASN A 23 -6.92 0.84 -7.85
C ASN A 23 -6.69 0.69 -9.36
N SER A 24 -7.47 1.41 -10.20
CA SER A 24 -7.33 1.32 -11.67
C SER A 24 -6.01 1.89 -12.16
N ALA A 25 -5.52 3.00 -11.61
CA ALA A 25 -4.26 3.61 -12.02
C ALA A 25 -3.05 2.72 -11.71
N VAL A 26 -2.99 2.12 -10.50
CA VAL A 26 -1.93 1.15 -10.15
C VAL A 26 -1.98 -0.07 -11.06
N LYS A 27 -3.17 -0.61 -11.32
CA LYS A 27 -3.35 -1.78 -12.20
C LYS A 27 -2.87 -1.48 -13.62
N LEU A 28 -3.30 -0.37 -14.22
CA LEU A 28 -2.90 0.03 -15.57
C LEU A 28 -1.38 0.22 -15.68
N ASN A 29 -0.77 0.89 -14.70
CA ASN A 29 0.70 1.07 -14.65
C ASN A 29 1.42 -0.28 -14.54
N THR A 30 0.91 -1.19 -13.70
CA THR A 30 1.48 -2.53 -13.51
C THR A 30 1.28 -3.42 -14.74
N GLU A 31 0.12 -3.33 -15.39
CA GLU A 31 -0.16 -4.05 -16.63
C GLU A 31 0.77 -3.62 -17.75
N ALA A 32 0.94 -2.31 -17.92
CA ALA A 32 1.89 -1.75 -18.90
C ALA A 32 3.31 -2.27 -18.65
N PHE A 33 3.76 -2.22 -17.38
CA PHE A 33 5.06 -2.75 -17.00
C PHE A 33 5.20 -4.24 -17.28
N ALA A 34 4.24 -5.06 -16.89
CA ALA A 34 4.26 -6.51 -17.10
C ALA A 34 4.31 -6.89 -18.59
N LYS A 35 3.71 -6.05 -19.47
CA LYS A 35 3.74 -6.19 -20.92
C LYS A 35 4.99 -5.61 -21.59
N GLY A 36 5.94 -5.09 -20.84
CA GLY A 36 7.17 -4.50 -21.38
C GLY A 36 7.02 -3.08 -21.92
N LEU A 37 5.94 -2.40 -21.56
CA LEU A 37 5.70 -1.01 -21.91
C LEU A 37 6.27 -0.06 -20.85
N LEU A 38 6.31 1.24 -21.17
CA LEU A 38 6.76 2.27 -20.25
C LEU A 38 5.79 2.36 -19.04
N ALA A 39 6.36 2.41 -17.86
CA ALA A 39 5.63 2.53 -16.61
C ALA A 39 6.45 3.30 -15.57
N ASN A 40 5.80 3.77 -14.53
CA ASN A 40 6.39 4.63 -13.52
C ASN A 40 6.60 3.91 -12.19
N ASN A 41 7.57 4.38 -11.40
CA ASN A 41 7.62 4.11 -9.97
C ASN A 41 6.37 4.66 -9.29
N VAL A 42 5.85 3.95 -8.29
CA VAL A 42 4.56 4.26 -7.66
C VAL A 42 4.72 4.55 -6.18
N LEU A 43 4.19 5.69 -5.76
CA LEU A 43 4.04 6.04 -4.34
C LEU A 43 2.55 6.02 -3.96
N MET A 44 2.21 5.20 -2.99
CA MET A 44 0.86 5.08 -2.43
C MET A 44 0.84 5.62 -1.01
N THR A 45 0.14 6.74 -0.80
CA THR A 45 0.02 7.38 0.51
C THR A 45 -1.39 7.25 1.07
N GLY A 46 -1.57 7.52 2.36
CA GLY A 46 -2.89 7.59 2.98
C GLY A 46 -3.11 6.64 4.15
N SER A 47 -4.36 6.59 4.63
CA SER A 47 -4.72 5.92 5.88
C SER A 47 -4.39 4.42 5.91
N ARG A 48 -4.12 3.89 7.11
CA ARG A 48 -3.89 2.45 7.31
C ARG A 48 -5.14 1.64 6.96
N GLY A 49 -4.94 0.44 6.40
CA GLY A 49 -6.03 -0.50 6.11
C GLY A 49 -6.90 -0.12 4.91
N THR A 50 -6.50 0.84 4.07
CA THR A 50 -7.22 1.26 2.87
C THR A 50 -6.93 0.42 1.62
N GLY A 51 -6.04 -0.57 1.71
CA GLY A 51 -5.77 -1.50 0.61
C GLY A 51 -4.48 -1.23 -0.17
N LYS A 52 -3.62 -0.27 0.24
CA LYS A 52 -2.35 0.03 -0.46
C LYS A 52 -1.50 -1.21 -0.76
N SER A 53 -1.13 -1.97 0.26
CA SER A 53 -0.32 -3.18 0.08
C SER A 53 -1.11 -4.32 -0.57
N SER A 54 -2.45 -4.33 -0.42
CA SER A 54 -3.30 -5.36 -1.04
C SER A 54 -3.35 -5.25 -2.55
N ILE A 55 -3.29 -4.03 -3.11
CA ILE A 55 -3.31 -3.85 -4.57
C ILE A 55 -2.04 -4.38 -5.24
N VAL A 56 -0.88 -4.24 -4.59
CA VAL A 56 0.38 -4.79 -5.10
C VAL A 56 0.30 -6.32 -5.18
N LYS A 57 -0.23 -6.96 -4.13
CA LYS A 57 -0.45 -8.42 -4.10
C LYS A 57 -1.45 -8.87 -5.15
N ALA A 58 -2.51 -8.09 -5.37
CA ALA A 58 -3.50 -8.38 -6.41
C ALA A 58 -2.92 -8.25 -7.82
N CYS A 59 -2.10 -7.23 -8.08
CA CYS A 59 -1.40 -7.09 -9.36
C CYS A 59 -0.43 -8.25 -9.60
N LEU A 60 0.29 -8.72 -8.56
CA LEU A 60 1.13 -9.91 -8.69
C LEU A 60 0.30 -11.14 -9.11
N ASN A 61 -0.83 -11.38 -8.44
CA ASN A 61 -1.71 -12.52 -8.77
C ASN A 61 -2.27 -12.42 -10.20
N GLU A 62 -2.59 -11.21 -10.66
CA GLU A 62 -3.16 -10.98 -11.97
C GLU A 62 -2.13 -11.11 -13.10
N TYR A 63 -0.90 -10.61 -12.89
CA TYR A 63 0.11 -10.50 -13.96
C TYR A 63 1.33 -11.43 -13.81
N HIS A 64 1.37 -12.32 -12.80
CA HIS A 64 2.50 -13.25 -12.60
C HIS A 64 2.75 -14.15 -13.83
N HIS A 65 1.68 -14.48 -14.57
CA HIS A 65 1.76 -15.29 -15.79
C HIS A 65 2.49 -14.58 -16.94
N LEU A 66 2.60 -13.23 -16.89
CA LEU A 66 3.38 -12.41 -17.82
C LEU A 66 4.85 -12.25 -17.38
N GLY A 67 5.29 -12.98 -16.36
CA GLY A 67 6.65 -12.87 -15.85
C GLY A 67 6.84 -11.81 -14.75
N LEU A 68 5.75 -11.19 -14.23
CA LEU A 68 5.85 -10.25 -13.11
C LEU A 68 6.26 -10.97 -11.83
N ARG A 69 7.17 -10.35 -11.09
CA ARG A 69 7.62 -10.78 -9.76
C ARG A 69 7.60 -9.59 -8.81
N VAL A 70 7.34 -9.84 -7.52
CA VAL A 70 7.38 -8.82 -6.47
C VAL A 70 8.40 -9.22 -5.43
N ILE A 71 9.28 -8.31 -5.09
CA ILE A 71 10.27 -8.43 -4.03
C ILE A 71 9.87 -7.47 -2.93
N GLU A 72 9.45 -7.97 -1.77
CA GLU A 72 9.16 -7.13 -0.61
C GLU A 72 10.48 -6.79 0.10
N LEU A 73 10.78 -5.49 0.23
CA LEU A 73 12.00 -4.98 0.83
C LEU A 73 11.66 -4.19 2.10
N GLU A 74 12.15 -4.68 3.24
CA GLU A 74 12.02 -3.94 4.50
C GLU A 74 12.92 -2.70 4.49
N LYS A 75 12.48 -1.63 5.16
CA LYS A 75 13.22 -0.36 5.26
C LYS A 75 14.69 -0.51 5.64
N LYS A 76 15.01 -1.41 6.57
CA LYS A 76 16.39 -1.65 7.03
C LYS A 76 17.37 -2.14 5.94
N TYR A 77 16.82 -2.66 4.83
CA TYR A 77 17.63 -3.15 3.69
C TYR A 77 17.61 -2.19 2.49
N LEU A 78 17.07 -0.98 2.63
CA LEU A 78 17.05 0.01 1.53
C LEU A 78 18.45 0.40 1.05
N GLU A 79 19.46 0.31 1.92
CA GLU A 79 20.86 0.56 1.53
C GLU A 79 21.40 -0.47 0.54
N ASP A 80 20.83 -1.68 0.51
CA ASP A 80 21.19 -2.73 -0.44
C ASP A 80 20.41 -2.65 -1.76
N LEU A 81 19.46 -1.72 -1.89
CA LEU A 81 18.62 -1.57 -3.09
C LEU A 81 19.42 -1.50 -4.41
N PRO A 82 20.54 -0.74 -4.52
CA PRO A 82 21.35 -0.73 -5.73
C PRO A 82 21.92 -2.11 -6.09
N LYS A 83 22.36 -2.86 -5.09
CA LYS A 83 22.91 -4.22 -5.29
C LYS A 83 21.82 -5.18 -5.77
N ILE A 84 20.61 -5.06 -5.19
CA ILE A 84 19.44 -5.88 -5.58
C ILE A 84 19.10 -5.60 -7.05
N ILE A 85 19.00 -4.33 -7.45
CA ILE A 85 18.70 -3.95 -8.84
C ILE A 85 19.75 -4.50 -9.80
N ASN A 86 21.03 -4.39 -9.48
CA ASN A 86 22.11 -4.92 -10.31
C ASN A 86 22.03 -6.45 -10.50
N LEU A 87 21.57 -7.19 -9.48
CA LEU A 87 21.36 -8.65 -9.59
C LEU A 87 20.18 -9.02 -10.48
N LEU A 88 19.25 -8.09 -10.70
CA LEU A 88 18.02 -8.32 -11.46
C LEU A 88 18.14 -7.88 -12.93
N GLN A 89 19.08 -7.00 -13.26
CA GLN A 89 19.13 -6.33 -14.56
C GLN A 89 19.21 -7.29 -15.77
N ASP A 90 19.89 -8.43 -15.61
CA ASP A 90 20.07 -9.41 -16.70
C ASP A 90 18.97 -10.48 -16.74
N ARG A 91 17.94 -10.34 -15.88
CA ARG A 91 16.82 -11.28 -15.83
C ARG A 91 15.74 -10.91 -16.85
N THR A 92 15.08 -11.91 -17.37
CA THR A 92 13.98 -11.75 -18.34
C THR A 92 12.65 -11.37 -17.69
N GLU A 93 12.50 -11.67 -16.41
CA GLU A 93 11.31 -11.33 -15.64
C GLU A 93 11.27 -9.82 -15.32
N ARG A 94 10.10 -9.33 -14.98
CA ARG A 94 9.88 -7.95 -14.53
C ARG A 94 9.64 -7.90 -13.04
N PHE A 95 10.34 -7.00 -12.37
CA PHE A 95 10.38 -6.96 -10.91
C PHE A 95 9.77 -5.67 -10.37
N ILE A 96 8.85 -5.80 -9.43
CA ILE A 96 8.42 -4.69 -8.57
C ILE A 96 9.12 -4.88 -7.23
N ILE A 97 9.99 -3.94 -6.86
CA ILE A 97 10.54 -3.85 -5.51
C ILE A 97 9.54 -3.08 -4.68
N PHE A 98 8.92 -3.78 -3.74
CA PHE A 98 7.85 -3.24 -2.91
C PHE A 98 8.36 -2.86 -1.53
N CYS A 99 8.31 -1.56 -1.20
CA CYS A 99 8.71 -1.00 0.08
C CYS A 99 7.45 -0.59 0.85
N ASP A 100 7.04 -1.42 1.82
CA ASP A 100 5.81 -1.16 2.60
C ASP A 100 6.11 -0.28 3.82
N ASP A 101 5.16 0.61 4.13
CA ASP A 101 5.15 1.51 5.31
C ASP A 101 6.42 2.37 5.46
N LEU A 102 6.87 3.00 4.38
CA LEU A 102 8.02 3.89 4.41
C LEU A 102 7.75 5.12 5.27
N ALA A 103 8.61 5.33 6.26
CA ALA A 103 8.66 6.51 7.09
C ALA A 103 10.13 6.85 7.35
N PHE A 104 10.57 8.03 6.93
CA PHE A 104 11.93 8.50 7.15
C PHE A 104 11.97 9.54 8.26
N GLU A 105 13.02 9.48 9.07
CA GLU A 105 13.38 10.49 10.04
C GLU A 105 14.48 11.39 9.48
N ALA A 106 14.72 12.53 10.10
CA ALA A 106 15.80 13.41 9.69
C ALA A 106 17.16 12.69 9.81
N GLY A 107 17.97 12.71 8.73
CA GLY A 107 19.29 12.07 8.71
C GLY A 107 19.30 10.57 8.42
N ASP A 108 18.18 9.97 8.03
CA ASP A 108 18.11 8.55 7.68
C ASP A 108 18.87 8.29 6.36
N SER A 109 19.94 7.50 6.40
CA SER A 109 20.78 7.17 5.24
C SER A 109 20.02 6.43 4.15
N SER A 110 19.02 5.63 4.53
CA SER A 110 18.17 4.89 3.59
C SER A 110 17.32 5.81 2.68
N TYR A 111 17.00 7.03 3.17
CA TYR A 111 16.39 8.07 2.36
C TYR A 111 17.25 8.47 1.16
N ALA A 112 18.55 8.77 1.41
CA ALA A 112 19.49 9.19 0.38
C ALA A 112 19.68 8.10 -0.69
N THR A 113 19.77 6.84 -0.28
CA THR A 113 19.89 5.70 -1.18
C THR A 113 18.66 5.57 -2.07
N LEU A 114 17.46 5.61 -1.51
CA LEU A 114 16.21 5.52 -2.29
C LEU A 114 16.09 6.69 -3.27
N LYS A 115 16.42 7.91 -2.83
CA LYS A 115 16.44 9.10 -3.68
C LYS A 115 17.36 8.91 -4.89
N THR A 116 18.61 8.47 -4.66
CA THR A 116 19.60 8.27 -5.71
C THR A 116 19.18 7.21 -6.73
N VAL A 117 18.54 6.13 -6.26
CA VAL A 117 18.03 5.08 -7.15
C VAL A 117 16.86 5.59 -7.98
N LEU A 118 15.92 6.34 -7.39
CA LEU A 118 14.79 6.92 -8.12
C LEU A 118 15.22 7.98 -9.16
N ASP A 119 16.33 8.70 -8.90
CA ASP A 119 16.93 9.65 -9.86
C ASP A 119 17.64 8.96 -11.04
N GLY A 120 17.76 7.63 -11.03
CA GLY A 120 18.42 6.86 -12.08
C GLY A 120 19.95 7.01 -12.14
N SER A 121 20.57 7.61 -11.12
CA SER A 121 22.01 7.96 -11.12
C SER A 121 22.95 6.81 -10.71
N LEU A 122 22.45 5.75 -10.08
CA LEU A 122 23.27 4.61 -9.61
C LEU A 122 22.98 3.27 -10.28
N ALA A 123 21.87 3.15 -10.97
CA ALA A 123 21.60 2.01 -11.83
C ALA A 123 21.22 2.60 -13.19
N SER A 124 21.95 2.27 -14.26
CA SER A 124 21.41 2.37 -15.59
C SER A 124 19.99 1.84 -15.50
N SER A 125 18.99 2.66 -15.76
CA SER A 125 17.58 2.35 -15.56
C SER A 125 17.30 0.94 -16.06
N SER A 126 17.20 0.00 -15.11
CA SER A 126 16.93 -1.38 -15.47
C SER A 126 15.46 -1.39 -15.92
N ASP A 127 15.26 -1.49 -17.23
CA ASP A 127 13.92 -1.49 -17.84
C ASP A 127 12.99 -2.57 -17.28
N ASN A 128 13.55 -3.51 -16.50
CA ASN A 128 12.83 -4.62 -15.90
C ASN A 128 12.52 -4.45 -14.40
N THR A 129 12.79 -3.27 -13.80
CA THR A 129 12.56 -3.06 -12.36
C THR A 129 11.82 -1.74 -12.09
N LEU A 130 10.77 -1.81 -11.26
CA LEU A 130 10.07 -0.64 -10.72
C LEU A 130 10.04 -0.67 -9.20
N ILE A 131 9.98 0.52 -8.59
CA ILE A 131 9.85 0.68 -7.15
C ILE A 131 8.41 1.10 -6.84
N TYR A 132 7.74 0.30 -6.01
CA TYR A 132 6.44 0.64 -5.43
C TYR A 132 6.62 0.87 -3.94
N ALA A 133 6.18 2.01 -3.46
CA ALA A 133 6.31 2.37 -2.05
C ALA A 133 4.95 2.70 -1.45
N THR A 134 4.75 2.37 -0.16
CA THR A 134 3.60 2.86 0.59
C THR A 134 4.04 3.70 1.77
N SER A 135 3.19 4.66 2.17
CA SER A 135 3.35 5.41 3.41
C SER A 135 1.99 5.63 4.07
N ASN A 136 1.96 5.46 5.40
CA ASN A 136 0.74 5.70 6.19
C ASN A 136 0.61 7.15 6.67
N ARG A 137 1.64 7.98 6.47
CA ARG A 137 1.54 9.41 6.74
C ARG A 137 0.67 10.01 5.66
N LYS A 138 -0.41 10.72 6.06
CA LYS A 138 -1.36 11.38 5.15
C LYS A 138 -0.67 12.37 4.20
N HIS A 139 0.52 12.77 4.54
CA HIS A 139 1.30 13.79 3.89
C HIS A 139 2.78 13.40 3.87
N MET A 140 3.21 12.69 2.83
CA MET A 140 4.52 12.99 2.28
C MET A 140 4.47 14.36 1.57
N VAL A 141 3.26 14.83 1.27
CA VAL A 141 2.98 16.15 0.72
C VAL A 141 2.10 16.88 1.74
N ALA A 142 2.68 17.84 2.47
CA ALA A 142 2.05 18.91 3.24
C ALA A 142 0.97 18.53 4.27
N GLU A 143 1.34 18.28 5.52
CA GLU A 143 0.58 18.88 6.62
C GLU A 143 1.10 20.31 6.84
N TYR A 144 0.82 21.19 5.92
CA TYR A 144 1.10 22.63 6.04
C TYR A 144 0.45 23.28 7.28
N ASN A 145 -0.46 22.58 7.97
CA ASN A 145 -1.25 23.16 9.06
C ASN A 145 -1.00 22.60 10.46
N LYS A 146 -0.13 21.60 10.63
CA LYS A 146 0.19 21.08 11.99
C LYS A 146 1.69 21.09 12.33
N ASP A 147 2.57 21.06 11.34
CA ASP A 147 4.01 21.19 11.55
C ASP A 147 4.50 22.65 11.39
N ASN A 148 3.60 23.65 11.55
CA ASN A 148 3.95 25.09 11.58
C ASN A 148 4.91 25.48 12.70
N THR A 149 5.34 24.55 13.55
CA THR A 149 6.41 24.77 14.53
C THR A 149 7.82 24.57 13.95
N GLU A 150 7.96 24.00 12.74
CA GLU A 150 9.25 23.85 12.04
C GLU A 150 9.43 24.84 10.87
N LEU A 151 8.67 25.92 10.85
CA LEU A 151 8.91 27.01 9.89
C LEU A 151 10.11 27.83 10.32
N ASN A 152 11.20 27.72 9.61
CA ASN A 152 12.34 28.60 9.77
C ASN A 152 12.05 29.93 9.09
N VAL A 153 12.15 31.04 9.82
CA VAL A 153 12.09 32.37 9.26
C VAL A 153 13.46 32.66 8.63
N GLY A 154 13.51 32.71 7.30
CA GLY A 154 14.72 33.12 6.59
C GLY A 154 15.08 34.59 6.89
N GLU A 155 16.33 34.98 6.62
CA GLU A 155 16.85 36.36 6.88
C GLU A 155 16.00 37.47 6.22
N ASN A 156 15.17 37.13 5.24
CA ASN A 156 14.28 38.07 4.54
C ASN A 156 12.80 38.01 4.99
N GLY A 157 12.49 37.30 6.11
CA GLY A 157 11.12 37.15 6.61
C GLY A 157 10.25 36.16 5.83
N GLU A 158 10.82 35.40 4.89
CA GLU A 158 10.11 34.34 4.18
C GLU A 158 10.01 33.09 5.06
N LEU A 159 8.79 32.53 5.16
CA LEU A 159 8.55 31.26 5.83
C LEU A 159 9.01 30.13 4.93
N ARG A 160 10.07 29.41 5.30
CA ARG A 160 10.55 28.24 4.60
C ARG A 160 10.16 26.96 5.33
N PRO A 161 9.73 25.91 4.62
CA PRO A 161 9.54 24.60 5.23
C PRO A 161 10.84 24.13 5.89
N GLY A 162 10.75 23.47 7.03
CA GLY A 162 11.93 22.86 7.65
C GLY A 162 12.58 21.79 6.75
N ASP A 163 13.87 21.57 6.89
CA ASP A 163 14.68 20.65 6.05
C ASP A 163 14.06 19.26 5.92
N SER A 164 13.39 18.78 6.94
CA SER A 164 12.70 17.49 6.93
C SER A 164 11.50 17.47 5.98
N ILE A 165 10.80 18.59 5.82
CA ILE A 165 9.64 18.75 4.93
C ILE A 165 10.11 18.86 3.47
N GLU A 166 11.13 19.65 3.21
CA GLU A 166 11.73 19.77 1.86
C GLU A 166 12.28 18.42 1.37
N GLN A 167 12.93 17.65 2.24
CA GLN A 167 13.42 16.31 1.90
C GLN A 167 12.27 15.36 1.53
N LYS A 168 11.18 15.36 2.29
CA LYS A 168 10.01 14.50 2.04
C LYS A 168 9.30 14.85 0.73
N ILE A 169 9.13 16.12 0.41
CA ILE A 169 8.60 16.60 -0.87
C ILE A 169 9.52 16.15 -2.00
N SER A 170 10.82 16.37 -1.85
CA SER A 170 11.84 16.01 -2.84
C SER A 170 11.88 14.50 -3.19
N LEU A 171 11.53 13.59 -2.27
CA LEU A 171 11.44 12.16 -2.56
C LEU A 171 10.14 11.79 -3.28
N ALA A 172 9.02 12.37 -2.85
CA ALA A 172 7.72 12.09 -3.46
C ALA A 172 7.69 12.48 -4.95
N ASP A 173 8.32 13.61 -5.31
CA ASP A 173 8.37 14.12 -6.68
C ASP A 173 9.12 13.20 -7.67
N ARG A 174 9.92 12.24 -7.15
CA ARG A 174 10.62 11.26 -7.97
C ARG A 174 9.79 10.05 -8.35
N PHE A 175 8.63 9.90 -7.72
CA PHE A 175 7.67 8.87 -8.14
C PHE A 175 6.78 9.44 -9.24
N GLY A 176 6.87 8.88 -10.44
CA GLY A 176 6.08 9.34 -11.58
C GLY A 176 4.58 9.08 -11.44
N LEU A 177 4.17 8.19 -10.53
CA LEU A 177 2.77 7.94 -10.19
C LEU A 177 2.56 8.03 -8.69
N GLN A 178 1.86 9.07 -8.24
CA GLN A 178 1.51 9.28 -6.85
C GLN A 178 0.01 9.08 -6.64
N ILE A 179 -0.37 8.24 -5.67
CA ILE A 179 -1.77 7.90 -5.41
C ILE A 179 -2.08 8.04 -3.92
N ASN A 180 -3.12 8.81 -3.62
CA ASN A 180 -3.57 9.01 -2.25
C ASN A 180 -4.80 8.14 -1.95
N PHE A 181 -4.70 7.27 -0.95
CA PHE A 181 -5.76 6.40 -0.47
C PHE A 181 -6.46 7.04 0.72
N TYR A 182 -7.65 7.55 0.48
CA TYR A 182 -8.47 8.16 1.52
C TYR A 182 -9.11 7.09 2.41
N GLY A 183 -9.48 7.49 3.64
CA GLY A 183 -10.28 6.65 4.53
C GLY A 183 -11.64 6.36 3.91
N PHE A 184 -12.20 5.20 4.23
CA PHE A 184 -13.49 4.77 3.68
C PHE A 184 -14.64 5.64 4.19
N SER A 185 -15.51 6.05 3.28
CA SER A 185 -16.85 6.52 3.63
C SER A 185 -17.64 5.39 4.29
N GLN A 186 -18.74 5.72 4.96
CA GLN A 186 -19.59 4.69 5.56
C GLN A 186 -20.14 3.71 4.51
N GLN A 187 -20.49 4.20 3.32
CA GLN A 187 -20.99 3.35 2.25
C GLN A 187 -19.93 2.39 1.70
N GLU A 188 -18.70 2.86 1.49
CA GLU A 188 -17.58 2.01 1.06
C GLU A 188 -17.22 0.96 2.11
N TYR A 189 -17.25 1.35 3.39
CA TYR A 189 -17.04 0.42 4.48
C TYR A 189 -18.09 -0.69 4.50
N LEU A 190 -19.38 -0.35 4.42
CA LEU A 190 -20.46 -1.33 4.41
C LEU A 190 -20.45 -2.23 3.17
N LYS A 191 -20.14 -1.69 1.99
CA LYS A 191 -19.91 -2.51 0.78
C LYS A 191 -18.76 -3.51 0.98
N THR A 192 -17.69 -3.08 1.66
CA THR A 192 -16.54 -3.94 1.94
C THR A 192 -16.88 -5.01 2.98
N VAL A 193 -17.70 -4.69 3.98
CA VAL A 193 -18.23 -5.67 4.94
C VAL A 193 -19.07 -6.72 4.19
N GLN A 194 -20.00 -6.29 3.35
CA GLN A 194 -20.84 -7.20 2.57
C GLN A 194 -20.02 -8.12 1.66
N TYR A 195 -18.99 -7.56 1.01
CA TYR A 195 -18.05 -8.33 0.22
C TYR A 195 -17.40 -9.45 1.04
N TRP A 196 -16.83 -9.14 2.21
CA TRP A 196 -16.16 -10.14 3.05
C TRP A 196 -17.13 -11.17 3.66
N LEU A 197 -18.36 -10.76 4.01
CA LEU A 197 -19.40 -11.70 4.45
C LEU A 197 -19.73 -12.72 3.36
N ASN A 198 -19.84 -12.29 2.11
CA ASN A 198 -20.07 -13.17 0.96
C ASN A 198 -18.88 -14.12 0.74
N GLU A 199 -17.66 -13.61 0.79
CA GLU A 199 -16.43 -14.44 0.66
C GLU A 199 -16.34 -15.53 1.74
N TYR A 200 -16.76 -15.22 2.97
CA TYR A 200 -16.78 -16.16 4.09
C TYR A 200 -18.06 -17.02 4.14
N LYS A 201 -18.93 -16.92 3.12
CA LYS A 201 -20.17 -17.71 3.01
C LYS A 201 -21.11 -17.51 4.21
N TRP A 202 -21.32 -16.24 4.58
CA TRP A 202 -22.26 -15.85 5.63
C TRP A 202 -23.66 -16.45 5.39
N GLN A 203 -24.23 -17.08 6.42
CA GLN A 203 -25.50 -17.83 6.34
C GLN A 203 -26.74 -16.93 6.44
N GLN A 204 -26.58 -15.61 6.57
CA GLN A 204 -27.68 -14.63 6.64
C GLN A 204 -28.70 -14.90 7.75
N ARG A 205 -28.24 -15.36 8.92
CA ARG A 205 -29.12 -15.62 10.07
C ARG A 205 -29.73 -14.35 10.66
N GLU A 206 -29.10 -13.20 10.43
CA GLU A 206 -29.59 -11.88 10.81
C GLU A 206 -29.90 -11.07 9.53
N THR A 207 -30.77 -10.05 9.66
CA THR A 207 -31.04 -9.16 8.53
C THR A 207 -29.83 -8.27 8.22
N TRP A 208 -29.74 -7.84 6.97
CA TRP A 208 -28.64 -6.95 6.56
C TRP A 208 -28.65 -5.62 7.33
N GLU A 209 -29.82 -5.08 7.66
CA GLU A 209 -29.98 -3.86 8.45
C GLU A 209 -29.35 -4.02 9.85
N THR A 210 -29.58 -5.17 10.51
CA THR A 210 -28.98 -5.49 11.80
C THR A 210 -27.45 -5.57 11.70
N ILE A 211 -26.95 -6.22 10.67
CA ILE A 211 -25.50 -6.35 10.41
C ILE A 211 -24.87 -4.99 10.12
N GLN A 212 -25.54 -4.12 9.37
CA GLN A 212 -25.04 -2.75 9.12
C GLN A 212 -24.86 -1.98 10.42
N LEU A 213 -25.85 -2.02 11.33
CA LEU A 213 -25.75 -1.33 12.62
C LEU A 213 -24.58 -1.88 13.45
N LYS A 214 -24.44 -3.19 13.54
CA LYS A 214 -23.32 -3.84 14.24
C LYS A 214 -21.98 -3.46 13.62
N ALA A 215 -21.89 -3.43 12.31
CA ALA A 215 -20.67 -3.07 11.59
C ALA A 215 -20.25 -1.62 11.86
N ILE A 216 -21.21 -0.68 11.86
CA ILE A 216 -20.96 0.74 12.16
C ILE A 216 -20.50 0.89 13.60
N GLN A 217 -21.16 0.23 14.55
CA GLN A 217 -20.77 0.24 15.95
C GLN A 217 -19.34 -0.29 16.15
N TYR A 218 -19.03 -1.42 15.52
CA TYR A 218 -17.70 -2.02 15.56
C TYR A 218 -16.63 -1.06 15.00
N ALA A 219 -16.86 -0.44 13.84
CA ALA A 219 -15.94 0.53 13.26
C ALA A 219 -15.74 1.75 14.15
N THR A 220 -16.79 2.21 14.83
CA THR A 220 -16.72 3.33 15.78
C THR A 220 -15.86 2.98 16.99
N GLN A 221 -16.02 1.79 17.54
CA GLN A 221 -15.18 1.28 18.64
C GLN A 221 -13.70 1.17 18.23
N GLN A 222 -13.43 0.77 16.98
CA GLN A 222 -12.06 0.68 16.44
C GLN A 222 -11.48 2.04 16.01
N GLY A 223 -12.24 3.12 16.08
CA GLY A 223 -11.80 4.49 15.78
C GLY A 223 -11.64 4.80 14.28
N ASN A 224 -11.89 3.86 13.37
CA ASN A 224 -11.83 4.13 11.93
C ASN A 224 -12.65 3.16 11.09
N ARG A 225 -12.86 3.53 9.82
CA ARG A 225 -13.49 2.69 8.78
C ARG A 225 -12.44 2.32 7.75
N SER A 226 -12.09 1.04 7.68
CA SER A 226 -11.08 0.55 6.75
C SER A 226 -11.40 -0.86 6.26
N GLY A 227 -10.76 -1.30 5.18
CA GLY A 227 -10.90 -2.66 4.65
C GLY A 227 -10.45 -3.73 5.66
N ARG A 228 -9.44 -3.42 6.48
CA ARG A 228 -8.98 -4.31 7.57
C ARG A 228 -10.07 -4.50 8.63
N ILE A 229 -10.69 -3.41 9.08
CA ILE A 229 -11.77 -3.44 10.08
C ILE A 229 -12.99 -4.17 9.51
N ALA A 230 -13.35 -3.95 8.25
CA ALA A 230 -14.43 -4.66 7.58
C ALA A 230 -14.19 -6.19 7.55
N ASN A 231 -12.98 -6.61 7.21
CA ASN A 231 -12.59 -8.01 7.20
C ASN A 231 -12.63 -8.65 8.60
N GLN A 232 -12.11 -7.96 9.61
CA GLN A 232 -12.15 -8.41 11.00
C GLN A 232 -13.58 -8.57 11.51
N PHE A 233 -14.44 -7.60 11.22
CA PHE A 233 -15.87 -7.68 11.56
C PHE A 233 -16.54 -8.87 10.88
N ALA A 234 -16.35 -9.06 9.58
CA ALA A 234 -16.94 -10.18 8.85
C ALA A 234 -16.50 -11.54 9.40
N LYS A 235 -15.21 -11.71 9.71
CA LYS A 235 -14.69 -12.92 10.37
C LYS A 235 -15.34 -13.17 11.73
N MET A 236 -15.54 -12.13 12.52
CA MET A 236 -16.20 -12.23 13.82
C MET A 236 -17.65 -12.72 13.68
N ILE A 237 -18.44 -12.12 12.80
CA ILE A 237 -19.84 -12.48 12.57
C ILE A 237 -19.95 -13.94 12.08
N VAL A 238 -19.21 -14.30 11.05
CA VAL A 238 -19.25 -15.66 10.49
C VAL A 238 -18.78 -16.71 11.51
N GLY A 239 -17.71 -16.37 12.28
CA GLY A 239 -17.23 -17.25 13.36
C GLY A 239 -18.28 -17.50 14.45
N GLN A 240 -19.02 -16.46 14.86
CA GLN A 240 -20.12 -16.59 15.83
C GLN A 240 -21.26 -17.47 15.28
N GLU A 241 -21.63 -17.31 13.99
CA GLU A 241 -22.64 -18.16 13.37
C GLU A 241 -22.22 -19.63 13.30
N MET A 242 -20.94 -19.90 13.00
CA MET A 242 -20.41 -21.26 12.94
C MET A 242 -20.43 -21.94 14.33
N LEU A 243 -20.07 -21.22 15.39
CA LEU A 243 -20.12 -21.71 16.77
C LEU A 243 -21.57 -22.06 17.17
N SER A 244 -22.52 -21.14 16.93
CA SER A 244 -23.92 -21.36 17.23
C SER A 244 -24.54 -22.55 16.44
N ALA A 245 -23.97 -22.88 15.27
CA ALA A 245 -24.39 -24.05 14.50
C ALA A 245 -23.81 -25.35 15.08
N ALA A 246 -22.59 -25.31 15.58
CA ALA A 246 -21.95 -26.46 16.20
C ALA A 246 -22.64 -26.87 17.51
N ASP A 247 -23.07 -25.89 18.32
CA ASP A 247 -23.79 -26.13 19.58
C ASP A 247 -25.21 -26.72 19.38
N LEU A 248 -25.80 -26.59 18.18
CA LEU A 248 -27.10 -27.17 17.82
C LEU A 248 -27.02 -28.61 17.31
N THR A 249 -25.80 -29.14 17.11
CA THR A 249 -25.55 -30.49 16.58
C THR A 249 -25.03 -31.47 17.64
N VAL A 250 -24.97 -31.06 18.92
CA VAL A 250 -24.67 -31.88 20.10
C VAL A 250 -25.95 -32.11 20.90
#